data_d670703f7e7f504db7721a0c1f2ba527
#
_entry.id   d670703f7e7f504db7721a0c1f2ba527
#
_cell.length_a   1.000
_cell.length_b   1.000
_cell.length_c   1.000
_cell.angle_alpha   90.00
_cell.angle_beta   90.00
_cell.angle_gamma   90.00
#
_symmetry.space_group_name_H-M   'P 1'
#
loop_
_entity.id
_entity.type
_entity.pdbx_description
1 polymer ?
#
loop_
_entity_poly.entity_id
_entity_poly.type
_entity_poly.pdbx_seq_one_letter_code
_entity_poly.pdbx_strand_id
1 'polypeptide(L)'
;MMTIKELKEIKESELRELEELEGLELSPPPYYPEEDLLTNESTQVIFHDHRSLDEKMHCFVTGSSSFKENEPWIQTYSGKRFTPLNPTMNSIVIQDIANALSMQCRFAGHITEFYSVAQHSVYVSYLCDSRYSLHGLLHDASEAYLVDIPSPLKKSKLFSEYRKVEENLQKTIYRRFGLHEEEGELESVKHADKLMLGIEAKQLLSLRDDWGTITDSIPPFLIKPLNPKDAKVLFLKRFFELMKFENHESYLLL
;
A
#
# COMPACT_ATOMS: atom_id res chain seq x y z
N MET A 1 15.53 22.66 -2.99
CA MET A 1 15.38 22.09 -4.34
C MET A 1 16.45 21.03 -4.46
N MET A 2 16.09 19.75 -4.49
CA MET A 2 17.06 18.67 -4.68
C MET A 2 17.65 18.78 -6.09
N THR A 3 18.95 18.59 -6.21
CA THR A 3 19.62 18.60 -7.50
C THR A 3 19.35 17.27 -8.24
N ILE A 4 19.49 17.29 -9.57
CA ILE A 4 19.40 16.08 -10.41
C ILE A 4 20.40 15.00 -9.96
N LYS A 5 21.53 15.42 -9.36
CA LYS A 5 22.55 14.52 -8.81
C LYS A 5 22.05 13.80 -7.55
N GLU A 6 21.42 14.52 -6.63
CA GLU A 6 20.83 13.94 -5.41
C GLU A 6 19.68 12.99 -5.74
N LEU A 7 18.87 13.33 -6.76
CA LEU A 7 17.82 12.43 -7.26
C LEU A 7 18.40 11.14 -7.89
N LYS A 8 19.53 11.22 -8.59
CA LYS A 8 20.22 10.05 -9.14
C LYS A 8 20.80 9.15 -8.04
N GLU A 9 21.40 9.73 -7.01
CA GLU A 9 22.00 8.99 -5.90
C GLU A 9 20.95 8.24 -5.08
N ILE A 10 19.78 8.85 -4.84
CA ILE A 10 18.62 8.18 -4.19
C ILE A 10 18.14 7.02 -5.06
N LYS A 11 18.03 7.24 -6.35
CA LYS A 11 17.58 6.26 -7.33
C LYS A 11 18.51 5.06 -7.46
N GLU A 12 19.83 5.29 -7.48
CA GLU A 12 20.83 4.22 -7.50
C GLU A 12 20.88 3.42 -6.20
N SER A 13 20.52 4.03 -5.07
CA SER A 13 20.37 3.33 -3.79
C SER A 13 19.14 2.44 -3.79
N GLU A 14 18.00 2.95 -4.27
CA GLU A 14 16.75 2.19 -4.37
C GLU A 14 16.83 1.05 -5.39
N LEU A 15 17.59 1.22 -6.47
CA LEU A 15 17.89 0.18 -7.46
C LEU A 15 18.70 -0.96 -6.86
N ARG A 16 19.76 -0.65 -6.12
CA ARG A 16 20.55 -1.68 -5.44
C ARG A 16 19.70 -2.46 -4.43
N GLU A 17 18.77 -1.78 -3.75
CA GLU A 17 17.81 -2.42 -2.87
C GLU A 17 16.86 -3.36 -3.61
N LEU A 18 16.45 -3.03 -4.84
CA LEU A 18 15.62 -3.90 -5.70
C LEU A 18 16.42 -5.09 -6.26
N GLU A 19 17.68 -4.89 -6.65
CA GLU A 19 18.57 -5.96 -7.15
C GLU A 19 18.94 -6.98 -6.06
N GLU A 20 19.10 -6.53 -4.80
CA GLU A 20 19.36 -7.44 -3.67
C GLU A 20 18.17 -8.39 -3.38
N LEU A 21 16.99 -8.08 -3.91
CA LEU A 21 15.74 -8.83 -3.68
C LEU A 21 15.33 -9.75 -4.85
N GLU A 22 16.09 -9.82 -5.93
CA GLU A 22 15.86 -10.81 -7.00
C GLU A 22 15.89 -12.27 -6.49
N GLY A 23 16.39 -12.50 -5.27
CA GLY A 23 16.38 -13.80 -4.60
C GLY A 23 15.24 -14.05 -3.61
N LEU A 24 14.39 -13.06 -3.31
CA LEU A 24 13.23 -13.23 -2.46
C LEU A 24 12.02 -13.70 -3.29
N GLU A 25 12.00 -15.00 -3.59
CA GLU A 25 10.79 -15.66 -4.06
C GLU A 25 9.80 -15.75 -2.88
N LEU A 26 8.90 -14.78 -2.78
CA LEU A 26 7.65 -15.00 -2.07
C LEU A 26 6.80 -15.87 -3.00
N SER A 27 6.67 -17.13 -2.65
CA SER A 27 5.66 -17.97 -3.28
C SER A 27 4.31 -17.27 -3.05
N PRO A 28 3.55 -16.95 -4.11
CA PRO A 28 2.21 -16.42 -3.94
C PRO A 28 1.40 -17.39 -3.08
N PRO A 29 0.42 -16.93 -2.29
CA PRO A 29 -0.45 -17.82 -1.54
C PRO A 29 -1.04 -18.84 -2.51
N PRO A 30 -1.17 -20.13 -2.12
CA PRO A 30 -1.55 -21.24 -3.02
C PRO A 30 -2.99 -21.15 -3.54
N TYR A 31 -3.69 -20.07 -3.31
CA TYR A 31 -5.06 -19.86 -3.74
C TYR A 31 -5.13 -18.87 -4.92
N TYR A 32 -4.82 -19.39 -6.12
CA TYR A 32 -5.32 -18.84 -7.37
C TYR A 32 -6.21 -19.92 -8.00
N PRO A 33 -7.49 -19.69 -8.28
CA PRO A 33 -8.19 -20.48 -9.27
C PRO A 33 -7.42 -20.30 -10.59
N GLU A 34 -6.85 -21.37 -11.13
CA GLU A 34 -6.10 -21.35 -12.40
C GLU A 34 -6.96 -20.81 -13.57
N GLU A 35 -8.25 -20.72 -13.42
CA GLU A 35 -9.21 -20.23 -14.42
C GLU A 35 -9.17 -18.71 -14.60
N ASP A 36 -8.75 -17.92 -13.62
CA ASP A 36 -8.72 -16.45 -13.71
C ASP A 36 -7.41 -15.89 -14.32
N LEU A 37 -6.38 -16.74 -14.52
CA LEU A 37 -5.11 -16.33 -15.12
C LEU A 37 -5.18 -16.16 -16.65
N LEU A 38 -6.26 -16.55 -17.30
CA LEU A 38 -6.38 -16.58 -18.77
C LEU A 38 -7.25 -15.51 -19.39
N THR A 39 -7.97 -14.70 -18.61
CA THR A 39 -8.72 -13.55 -19.15
C THR A 39 -7.92 -12.25 -19.01
N ASN A 40 -6.94 -12.13 -19.89
CA ASN A 40 -6.16 -10.92 -20.08
C ASN A 40 -6.97 -9.86 -20.83
N GLU A 41 -8.10 -9.45 -20.30
CA GLU A 41 -8.76 -8.21 -20.73
C GLU A 41 -8.24 -7.08 -19.85
N SER A 42 -7.30 -6.37 -20.45
CA SER A 42 -6.62 -5.19 -19.95
C SER A 42 -7.59 -4.21 -19.31
N THR A 43 -7.54 -4.09 -17.99
CA THR A 43 -8.06 -2.90 -17.32
C THR A 43 -7.18 -1.73 -17.76
N GLN A 44 -7.58 -1.06 -18.84
CA GLN A 44 -6.99 0.22 -19.23
C GLN A 44 -7.34 1.21 -18.13
N VAL A 45 -6.37 1.54 -17.28
CA VAL A 45 -6.45 2.75 -16.46
C VAL A 45 -6.41 3.93 -17.43
N ILE A 46 -7.59 4.43 -17.81
CA ILE A 46 -7.71 5.58 -18.73
C ILE A 46 -7.35 6.82 -17.92
N PHE A 47 -6.10 7.23 -18.02
CA PHE A 47 -5.69 8.55 -17.54
C PHE A 47 -6.27 9.62 -18.46
N HIS A 48 -7.32 10.30 -18.05
CA HIS A 48 -7.83 11.52 -18.70
C HIS A 48 -6.94 12.74 -18.43
N ASP A 49 -5.66 12.52 -18.23
CA ASP A 49 -4.67 13.57 -17.98
C ASP A 49 -3.81 13.73 -19.22
N HIS A 50 -3.87 14.91 -19.84
CA HIS A 50 -3.16 15.25 -21.08
C HIS A 50 -1.64 15.50 -20.89
N ARG A 51 -1.12 15.36 -19.69
CA ARG A 51 0.32 15.46 -19.43
C ARG A 51 1.07 14.28 -20.04
N SER A 52 2.33 14.52 -20.46
CA SER A 52 3.22 13.45 -20.92
C SER A 52 3.44 12.38 -19.83
N LEU A 53 3.86 11.18 -20.22
CA LEU A 53 4.23 10.13 -19.26
C LEU A 53 5.31 10.60 -18.30
N ASP A 54 6.30 11.38 -18.79
CA ASP A 54 7.38 11.94 -17.99
C ASP A 54 6.88 12.95 -16.95
N GLU A 55 5.94 13.82 -17.34
CA GLU A 55 5.31 14.78 -16.42
C GLU A 55 4.46 14.06 -15.36
N LYS A 56 3.73 13.00 -15.75
CA LYS A 56 2.96 12.16 -14.82
C LYS A 56 3.89 11.45 -13.84
N MET A 57 4.97 10.85 -14.34
CA MET A 57 5.95 10.18 -13.49
C MET A 57 6.69 11.14 -12.57
N HIS A 58 7.16 12.28 -13.08
CA HIS A 58 7.77 13.30 -12.25
C HIS A 58 6.84 13.74 -11.11
N CYS A 59 5.55 13.90 -11.39
CA CYS A 59 4.54 14.21 -10.39
C CYS A 59 4.35 13.07 -9.37
N PHE A 60 4.41 11.79 -9.76
CA PHE A 60 4.33 10.64 -8.85
C PHE A 60 5.52 10.60 -7.88
N VAL A 61 6.71 10.94 -8.36
CA VAL A 61 7.95 10.89 -7.57
C VAL A 61 8.17 12.16 -6.74
N THR A 62 7.90 13.34 -7.30
CA THR A 62 8.29 14.61 -6.65
C THR A 62 7.20 15.30 -5.83
N GLY A 63 5.90 15.05 -6.11
CA GLY A 63 4.75 15.69 -5.45
C GLY A 63 4.95 17.18 -5.21
N SER A 64 4.37 18.06 -6.00
CA SER A 64 4.37 19.51 -5.72
C SER A 64 3.01 19.94 -5.20
N SER A 65 2.94 20.71 -4.13
CA SER A 65 1.69 21.23 -3.58
C SER A 65 1.82 22.69 -3.17
N SER A 66 0.74 23.46 -3.30
CA SER A 66 0.58 24.77 -2.70
C SER A 66 0.05 24.62 -1.28
N PHE A 67 0.81 25.00 -0.27
CA PHE A 67 0.42 24.92 1.13
C PHE A 67 -0.11 26.27 1.64
N LYS A 68 -1.15 26.23 2.52
CA LYS A 68 -1.51 27.38 3.34
C LYS A 68 -0.56 27.48 4.52
N GLU A 69 -0.02 28.67 4.78
CA GLU A 69 1.08 28.89 5.76
C GLU A 69 0.80 28.40 7.19
N ASN A 70 -0.47 28.30 7.62
CA ASN A 70 -0.86 28.02 9.00
C ASN A 70 -1.54 26.64 9.22
N GLU A 71 -1.54 25.73 8.24
CA GLU A 71 -2.12 24.40 8.42
C GLU A 71 -1.16 23.46 9.17
N PRO A 72 -1.64 22.68 10.17
CA PRO A 72 -0.83 21.62 10.80
C PRO A 72 -0.36 20.61 9.78
N TRP A 73 0.90 20.22 9.86
CA TRP A 73 1.53 19.34 8.89
C TRP A 73 2.51 18.35 9.54
N ILE A 74 2.78 17.29 8.84
CA ILE A 74 3.84 16.32 9.15
C ILE A 74 4.91 16.33 8.06
N GLN A 75 6.14 15.96 8.42
CA GLN A 75 7.19 15.68 7.45
C GLN A 75 7.11 14.21 7.06
N THR A 76 7.09 13.93 5.73
CA THR A 76 7.09 12.57 5.21
C THR A 76 8.52 12.04 5.06
N TYR A 77 8.67 10.75 4.72
CA TYR A 77 9.95 10.10 4.46
C TYR A 77 10.78 10.81 3.37
N SER A 78 10.13 11.27 2.30
CA SER A 78 10.79 12.03 1.22
C SER A 78 11.16 13.47 1.62
N GLY A 79 10.98 13.86 2.89
CA GLY A 79 11.26 15.19 3.39
C GLY A 79 10.19 16.24 3.04
N LYS A 80 9.06 15.82 2.47
CA LYS A 80 7.99 16.72 2.07
C LYS A 80 7.07 17.10 3.22
N ARG A 81 6.49 18.29 3.09
CA ARG A 81 5.40 18.74 3.96
C ARG A 81 4.09 18.10 3.48
N PHE A 82 3.36 17.47 4.39
CA PHE A 82 2.06 16.86 4.15
C PHE A 82 1.04 17.34 5.18
N THR A 83 -0.17 17.71 4.74
CA THR A 83 -1.28 18.19 5.58
C THR A 83 -2.38 17.12 5.66
N PRO A 84 -2.40 16.27 6.71
CA PRO A 84 -3.32 15.12 6.78
C PRO A 84 -4.81 15.51 6.74
N LEU A 85 -5.16 16.67 7.30
CA LEU A 85 -6.54 17.15 7.33
C LEU A 85 -7.02 17.76 6.01
N ASN A 86 -6.08 18.13 5.12
CA ASN A 86 -6.38 18.71 3.81
C ASN A 86 -5.42 18.15 2.75
N PRO A 87 -5.48 16.82 2.49
CA PRO A 87 -4.57 16.16 1.57
C PRO A 87 -4.84 16.59 0.12
N THR A 88 -3.76 16.72 -0.66
CA THR A 88 -3.85 16.94 -2.10
C THR A 88 -3.20 15.78 -2.85
N MET A 89 -3.68 15.46 -4.06
CA MET A 89 -3.08 14.40 -4.88
C MET A 89 -1.58 14.63 -5.11
N ASN A 90 -1.15 15.88 -5.26
CA ASN A 90 0.26 16.23 -5.51
C ASN A 90 1.17 16.05 -4.28
N SER A 91 0.60 15.99 -3.08
CA SER A 91 1.37 15.73 -1.84
C SER A 91 1.54 14.25 -1.53
N ILE A 92 0.87 13.36 -2.29
CA ILE A 92 0.90 11.92 -2.08
C ILE A 92 1.99 11.30 -2.96
N VAL A 93 2.92 10.58 -2.31
CA VAL A 93 4.08 9.94 -2.93
C VAL A 93 4.11 8.47 -2.53
N ILE A 94 4.27 7.57 -3.49
CA ILE A 94 4.21 6.12 -3.21
C ILE A 94 5.35 5.65 -2.31
N GLN A 95 6.54 6.25 -2.42
CA GLN A 95 7.68 5.94 -1.55
C GLN A 95 7.40 6.30 -0.09
N ASP A 96 6.68 7.39 0.16
CA ASP A 96 6.28 7.79 1.52
C ASP A 96 5.31 6.77 2.11
N ILE A 97 4.32 6.33 1.31
CA ILE A 97 3.37 5.29 1.70
C ILE A 97 4.09 3.98 2.00
N ALA A 98 4.90 3.49 1.06
CA ALA A 98 5.63 2.24 1.21
C ALA A 98 6.53 2.24 2.44
N ASN A 99 7.28 3.34 2.66
CA ASN A 99 8.16 3.47 3.81
C ASN A 99 7.37 3.50 5.13
N ALA A 100 6.35 4.35 5.22
CA ALA A 100 5.58 4.50 6.46
C ALA A 100 4.86 3.20 6.84
N LEU A 101 4.19 2.54 5.89
CA LEU A 101 3.51 1.27 6.13
C LEU A 101 4.49 0.14 6.48
N SER A 102 5.72 0.14 5.93
CA SER A 102 6.72 -0.87 6.26
C SER A 102 7.28 -0.73 7.67
N MET A 103 7.22 0.46 8.25
CA MET A 103 7.69 0.75 9.61
C MET A 103 6.59 0.60 10.67
N GLN A 104 5.34 0.40 10.28
CA GLN A 104 4.22 0.20 11.20
C GLN A 104 4.00 -1.29 11.44
N CYS A 105 4.03 -1.67 12.72
CA CYS A 105 3.77 -3.04 13.14
C CYS A 105 2.26 -3.26 13.28
N ARG A 106 1.73 -4.30 12.62
CA ARG A 106 0.33 -4.71 12.76
C ARG A 106 -0.03 -5.07 14.20
N PHE A 107 -1.34 -5.09 14.51
CA PHE A 107 -1.89 -5.41 15.84
C PHE A 107 -1.32 -4.54 16.98
N ALA A 108 -0.95 -3.29 16.67
CA ALA A 108 -0.30 -2.39 17.63
C ALA A 108 0.93 -3.02 18.33
N GLY A 109 1.63 -3.93 17.66
CA GLY A 109 2.80 -4.63 18.18
C GLY A 109 2.50 -5.82 19.11
N HIS A 110 1.24 -6.20 19.32
CA HIS A 110 0.84 -7.34 20.16
C HIS A 110 0.95 -8.69 19.42
N ILE A 111 2.06 -8.91 18.72
CA ILE A 111 2.37 -10.12 17.95
C ILE A 111 3.76 -10.64 18.34
N THR A 112 4.05 -11.90 17.96
CA THR A 112 5.28 -12.60 18.37
C THR A 112 6.52 -12.13 17.64
N GLU A 113 6.35 -11.64 16.40
CA GLU A 113 7.42 -11.16 15.53
C GLU A 113 6.95 -9.90 14.81
N PHE A 114 7.88 -9.02 14.42
CA PHE A 114 7.53 -7.84 13.65
C PHE A 114 6.90 -8.24 12.31
N TYR A 115 5.72 -7.69 12.03
CA TYR A 115 5.00 -7.87 10.78
C TYR A 115 4.32 -6.55 10.40
N SER A 116 4.64 -6.04 9.21
CA SER A 116 4.25 -4.68 8.82
C SER A 116 2.91 -4.59 8.12
N VAL A 117 2.29 -3.40 8.18
CA VAL A 117 1.12 -3.05 7.37
C VAL A 117 1.45 -3.16 5.86
N ALA A 118 2.66 -2.79 5.44
CA ALA A 118 3.07 -2.93 4.03
C ALA A 118 3.02 -4.39 3.56
N GLN A 119 3.56 -5.33 4.35
CA GLN A 119 3.53 -6.75 3.98
C GLN A 119 2.11 -7.31 3.97
N HIS A 120 1.27 -6.93 4.93
CA HIS A 120 -0.16 -7.24 4.94
C HIS A 120 -0.84 -6.79 3.64
N SER A 121 -0.66 -5.52 3.26
CA SER A 121 -1.27 -4.94 2.06
C SER A 121 -0.86 -5.67 0.78
N VAL A 122 0.40 -6.13 0.69
CA VAL A 122 0.85 -6.97 -0.43
C VAL A 122 0.07 -8.28 -0.48
N TYR A 123 -0.08 -8.98 0.64
CA TYR A 123 -0.85 -10.23 0.67
C TYR A 123 -2.34 -10.00 0.36
N VAL A 124 -2.96 -8.94 0.88
CA VAL A 124 -4.33 -8.57 0.52
C VAL A 124 -4.46 -8.36 -0.98
N SER A 125 -3.47 -7.70 -1.62
CA SER A 125 -3.47 -7.48 -3.07
C SER A 125 -3.42 -8.76 -3.91
N TYR A 126 -2.90 -9.86 -3.36
CA TYR A 126 -2.91 -11.16 -4.00
C TYR A 126 -4.19 -11.96 -3.76
N LEU A 127 -4.90 -11.67 -2.65
CA LEU A 127 -6.14 -12.35 -2.27
C LEU A 127 -7.40 -11.69 -2.85
N CYS A 128 -7.29 -10.48 -3.36
CA CYS A 128 -8.39 -9.81 -4.07
C CYS A 128 -8.59 -10.40 -5.47
N ASP A 129 -9.78 -10.18 -6.04
CA ASP A 129 -9.98 -10.27 -7.49
C ASP A 129 -8.86 -9.51 -8.20
N SER A 130 -8.31 -10.08 -9.28
CA SER A 130 -7.16 -9.52 -10.00
C SER A 130 -7.36 -8.07 -10.45
N ARG A 131 -8.58 -7.70 -10.87
CA ARG A 131 -8.97 -6.32 -11.24
C ARG A 131 -8.92 -5.33 -10.07
N TYR A 132 -9.00 -5.81 -8.82
CA TYR A 132 -8.97 -4.97 -7.62
C TYR A 132 -7.65 -5.09 -6.84
N SER A 133 -6.64 -5.78 -7.38
CA SER A 133 -5.37 -5.99 -6.71
C SER A 133 -4.68 -4.68 -6.30
N LEU A 134 -4.76 -3.62 -7.11
CA LEU A 134 -4.19 -2.33 -6.75
C LEU A 134 -4.98 -1.65 -5.62
N HIS A 135 -6.31 -1.79 -5.59
CA HIS A 135 -7.12 -1.34 -4.46
C HIS A 135 -6.75 -2.11 -3.18
N GLY A 136 -6.56 -3.43 -3.28
CA GLY A 136 -6.10 -4.27 -2.17
C GLY A 136 -4.70 -3.87 -1.67
N LEU A 137 -3.78 -3.51 -2.57
CA LEU A 137 -2.47 -3.01 -2.16
C LEU A 137 -2.54 -1.67 -1.43
N LEU A 138 -3.45 -0.80 -1.84
CA LEU A 138 -3.56 0.57 -1.32
C LEU A 138 -4.68 0.75 -0.28
N HIS A 139 -5.37 -0.31 0.16
CA HIS A 139 -6.55 -0.20 1.02
C HIS A 139 -6.26 0.46 2.38
N ASP A 140 -5.08 0.22 2.94
CA ASP A 140 -4.60 0.81 4.20
C ASP A 140 -3.61 1.98 3.96
N ALA A 141 -3.52 2.52 2.72
CA ALA A 141 -2.52 3.53 2.40
C ALA A 141 -2.69 4.86 3.18
N SER A 142 -3.90 5.18 3.65
CA SER A 142 -4.15 6.31 4.54
C SER A 142 -3.42 6.19 5.89
N GLU A 143 -3.16 4.98 6.35
CA GLU A 143 -2.45 4.72 7.60
C GLU A 143 -0.98 5.15 7.55
N ALA A 144 -0.41 5.29 6.36
CA ALA A 144 0.92 5.88 6.19
C ALA A 144 1.03 7.30 6.78
N TYR A 145 -0.08 8.00 6.90
CA TYR A 145 -0.15 9.38 7.38
C TYR A 145 -0.94 9.53 8.68
N LEU A 146 -1.79 8.55 9.03
CA LEU A 146 -2.73 8.61 10.16
C LEU A 146 -2.49 7.52 11.20
N VAL A 147 -1.58 6.59 10.92
CA VAL A 147 -1.24 5.41 11.75
C VAL A 147 -2.36 4.34 11.76
N ASP A 148 -1.95 3.07 11.85
CA ASP A 148 -2.86 1.92 12.05
C ASP A 148 -3.50 1.98 13.45
N ILE A 149 -4.78 2.34 13.51
CA ILE A 149 -5.56 2.36 14.75
C ILE A 149 -6.35 1.06 14.87
N PRO A 150 -6.24 0.35 16.02
CA PRO A 150 -6.97 -0.89 16.25
C PRO A 150 -8.47 -0.76 15.95
N SER A 151 -9.01 -1.67 15.16
CA SER A 151 -10.39 -1.66 14.65
C SER A 151 -11.46 -1.44 15.75
N PRO A 152 -11.35 -2.00 16.97
CA PRO A 152 -12.31 -1.71 18.03
C PRO A 152 -12.37 -0.23 18.44
N LEU A 153 -11.23 0.47 18.43
CA LEU A 153 -11.18 1.91 18.71
C LEU A 153 -11.74 2.70 17.52
N LYS A 154 -11.27 2.37 16.31
CA LYS A 154 -11.69 3.01 15.07
C LYS A 154 -13.22 2.96 14.87
N LYS A 155 -13.87 1.84 15.26
CA LYS A 155 -15.34 1.65 15.20
C LYS A 155 -16.12 2.40 16.29
N SER A 156 -15.49 2.89 17.34
CA SER A 156 -16.17 3.60 18.41
C SER A 156 -16.70 4.97 17.93
N LYS A 157 -17.72 5.50 18.64
CA LYS A 157 -18.28 6.85 18.36
C LYS A 157 -17.24 7.95 18.57
N LEU A 158 -16.27 7.75 19.45
CA LEU A 158 -15.21 8.71 19.75
C LEU A 158 -14.32 9.00 18.53
N PHE A 159 -14.22 8.06 17.58
CA PHE A 159 -13.40 8.16 16.39
C PHE A 159 -14.19 8.57 15.13
N SER A 160 -15.40 9.11 15.27
CA SER A 160 -16.23 9.48 14.10
C SER A 160 -15.56 10.52 13.19
N GLU A 161 -14.94 11.54 13.75
CA GLU A 161 -14.25 12.57 12.95
C GLU A 161 -12.95 12.04 12.33
N TYR A 162 -12.22 11.18 13.07
CA TYR A 162 -11.04 10.51 12.53
C TYR A 162 -11.39 9.69 11.28
N ARG A 163 -12.47 8.89 11.32
CA ARG A 163 -12.91 8.10 10.15
C ARG A 163 -13.21 8.98 8.93
N LYS A 164 -13.78 10.18 9.12
CA LYS A 164 -14.02 11.11 8.00
C LYS A 164 -12.71 11.60 7.36
N VAL A 165 -11.71 11.89 8.21
CA VAL A 165 -10.39 12.31 7.75
C VAL A 165 -9.72 11.15 7.00
N GLU A 166 -9.76 9.94 7.55
CA GLU A 166 -9.21 8.73 6.96
C GLU A 166 -9.86 8.43 5.59
N GLU A 167 -11.19 8.47 5.52
CA GLU A 167 -11.95 8.24 4.29
C GLU A 167 -11.61 9.29 3.20
N ASN A 168 -11.54 10.57 3.58
CA ASN A 168 -11.16 11.63 2.64
C ASN A 168 -9.73 11.46 2.11
N LEU A 169 -8.81 11.09 2.99
CA LEU A 169 -7.43 10.82 2.60
C LEU A 169 -7.33 9.59 1.70
N GLN A 170 -8.00 8.49 2.06
CA GLN A 170 -8.02 7.26 1.25
C GLN A 170 -8.57 7.52 -0.16
N LYS A 171 -9.68 8.26 -0.28
CA LYS A 171 -10.22 8.69 -1.58
C LYS A 171 -9.23 9.54 -2.38
N THR A 172 -8.48 10.41 -1.70
CA THR A 172 -7.46 11.24 -2.36
C THR A 172 -6.28 10.41 -2.83
N ILE A 173 -5.88 9.38 -2.06
CA ILE A 173 -4.85 8.41 -2.46
C ILE A 173 -5.31 7.61 -3.69
N TYR A 174 -6.52 7.07 -3.67
CA TYR A 174 -7.07 6.33 -4.80
C TYR A 174 -7.07 7.18 -6.07
N ARG A 175 -7.61 8.40 -6.01
CA ARG A 175 -7.59 9.34 -7.16
C ARG A 175 -6.17 9.66 -7.64
N ARG A 176 -5.20 9.75 -6.72
CA ARG A 176 -3.80 9.99 -7.07
C ARG A 176 -3.25 8.91 -7.98
N PHE A 177 -3.64 7.66 -7.77
CA PHE A 177 -3.17 6.51 -8.53
C PHE A 177 -4.19 6.03 -9.60
N GLY A 178 -5.17 6.87 -9.93
CA GLY A 178 -6.13 6.59 -11.01
C GLY A 178 -7.21 5.58 -10.65
N LEU A 179 -7.39 5.30 -9.37
CA LEU A 179 -8.42 4.38 -8.88
C LEU A 179 -9.74 5.10 -8.62
N HIS A 180 -10.83 4.41 -8.89
CA HIS A 180 -12.19 4.84 -8.59
C HIS A 180 -12.85 3.86 -7.63
N GLU A 181 -13.75 4.34 -6.77
CA GLU A 181 -14.55 3.46 -5.90
C GLU A 181 -15.63 2.76 -6.75
N GLU A 182 -15.59 1.44 -6.80
CA GLU A 182 -16.60 0.58 -7.47
C GLU A 182 -17.28 -0.30 -6.42
N GLU A 183 -18.55 -0.68 -6.62
CA GLU A 183 -19.28 -1.53 -5.64
C GLU A 183 -18.61 -2.88 -5.41
N GLY A 184 -18.11 -3.55 -6.46
CA GLY A 184 -17.45 -4.85 -6.35
C GLY A 184 -16.06 -4.79 -5.70
N GLU A 185 -15.37 -3.65 -5.80
CA GLU A 185 -14.07 -3.41 -5.18
C GLU A 185 -14.14 -3.53 -3.66
N LEU A 186 -15.08 -2.81 -3.06
CA LEU A 186 -15.19 -2.76 -1.59
C LEU A 186 -15.47 -4.15 -0.98
N GLU A 187 -16.22 -5.00 -1.68
CA GLU A 187 -16.53 -6.34 -1.21
C GLU A 187 -15.34 -7.31 -1.37
N SER A 188 -14.66 -7.28 -2.51
CA SER A 188 -13.46 -8.08 -2.78
C SER A 188 -12.32 -7.74 -1.81
N VAL A 189 -12.01 -6.45 -1.63
CA VAL A 189 -10.95 -5.99 -0.73
C VAL A 189 -11.27 -6.34 0.73
N LYS A 190 -12.49 -6.09 1.20
CA LYS A 190 -12.92 -6.46 2.57
C LYS A 190 -12.86 -7.95 2.83
N HIS A 191 -13.21 -8.76 1.82
CA HIS A 191 -13.11 -10.21 1.95
C HIS A 191 -11.65 -10.64 2.10
N ALA A 192 -10.77 -10.14 1.23
CA ALA A 192 -9.35 -10.43 1.24
C ALA A 192 -8.67 -9.98 2.55
N ASP A 193 -8.96 -8.75 3.03
CA ASP A 193 -8.46 -8.24 4.31
C ASP A 193 -8.91 -9.11 5.49
N LYS A 194 -10.21 -9.46 5.53
CA LYS A 194 -10.73 -10.34 6.59
C LYS A 194 -10.10 -11.73 6.56
N LEU A 195 -9.87 -12.30 5.38
CA LEU A 195 -9.19 -13.57 5.23
C LEU A 195 -7.74 -13.47 5.72
N MET A 196 -7.03 -12.41 5.31
CA MET A 196 -5.67 -12.17 5.74
C MET A 196 -5.57 -11.96 7.25
N LEU A 197 -6.49 -11.20 7.85
CA LEU A 197 -6.59 -11.04 9.30
C LEU A 197 -6.67 -12.40 10.03
N GLY A 198 -7.47 -13.33 9.52
CA GLY A 198 -7.58 -14.68 10.08
C GLY A 198 -6.27 -15.47 9.99
N ILE A 199 -5.58 -15.40 8.84
CA ILE A 199 -4.27 -16.03 8.62
C ILE A 199 -3.23 -15.47 9.60
N GLU A 200 -3.17 -14.16 9.71
CA GLU A 200 -2.27 -13.43 10.59
C GLU A 200 -2.52 -13.77 12.07
N ALA A 201 -3.77 -13.71 12.49
CA ALA A 201 -4.14 -14.03 13.87
C ALA A 201 -3.70 -15.44 14.26
N LYS A 202 -3.91 -16.43 13.38
CA LYS A 202 -3.54 -17.82 13.61
C LYS A 202 -2.03 -18.04 13.74
N GLN A 203 -1.22 -17.25 13.04
CA GLN A 203 0.22 -17.48 12.96
C GLN A 203 1.04 -16.53 13.84
N LEU A 204 0.57 -15.30 14.06
CA LEU A 204 1.35 -14.25 14.71
C LEU A 204 0.86 -13.90 16.11
N LEU A 205 -0.37 -14.26 16.46
CA LEU A 205 -0.91 -14.02 17.80
C LEU A 205 -0.85 -15.30 18.66
N SER A 206 -0.76 -15.10 19.98
CA SER A 206 -1.09 -16.15 20.95
C SER A 206 -2.62 -16.25 21.02
N LEU A 207 -3.19 -17.10 20.15
CA LEU A 207 -4.65 -17.19 19.98
C LEU A 207 -5.37 -17.55 21.27
N ARG A 208 -6.52 -16.93 21.46
CA ARG A 208 -7.53 -17.25 22.44
C ARG A 208 -8.73 -17.93 21.77
N ASP A 209 -9.49 -18.72 22.54
CA ASP A 209 -10.65 -19.47 22.03
C ASP A 209 -11.75 -18.56 21.48
N ASP A 210 -11.77 -17.26 21.84
CA ASP A 210 -12.76 -16.29 21.43
C ASP A 210 -12.52 -15.66 20.03
N TRP A 211 -11.45 -16.03 19.32
CA TRP A 211 -11.24 -15.67 17.92
C TRP A 211 -12.18 -16.41 16.93
N GLY A 212 -12.81 -17.52 17.37
CA GLY A 212 -13.93 -18.18 16.73
C GLY A 212 -13.71 -18.57 15.27
N THR A 213 -14.78 -18.50 14.49
CA THR A 213 -14.87 -18.98 13.11
C THR A 213 -13.98 -18.26 12.09
N ILE A 214 -13.32 -17.17 12.46
CA ILE A 214 -12.38 -16.47 11.55
C ILE A 214 -11.23 -17.38 11.14
N THR A 215 -10.87 -18.35 12.00
CA THR A 215 -9.71 -19.23 11.78
C THR A 215 -10.05 -20.61 11.22
N ASP A 216 -11.35 -20.99 11.12
CA ASP A 216 -11.76 -22.38 10.85
C ASP A 216 -11.59 -22.83 9.39
N SER A 217 -11.53 -21.89 8.43
CA SER A 217 -11.46 -22.18 6.98
C SER A 217 -10.26 -21.53 6.30
N ILE A 218 -9.15 -21.39 7.01
CA ILE A 218 -7.96 -20.71 6.49
C ILE A 218 -7.13 -21.69 5.66
N PRO A 219 -6.82 -21.37 4.38
CA PRO A 219 -5.91 -22.17 3.57
C PRO A 219 -4.50 -22.23 4.18
N PRO A 220 -3.74 -23.31 3.94
CA PRO A 220 -2.39 -23.46 4.44
C PRO A 220 -1.44 -22.49 3.73
N PHE A 221 -1.32 -21.29 4.27
CA PHE A 221 -0.40 -20.27 3.83
C PHE A 221 0.53 -19.89 4.99
N LEU A 222 1.83 -19.91 4.76
CA LEU A 222 2.82 -19.58 5.79
C LEU A 222 3.29 -18.13 5.61
N ILE A 223 3.03 -17.29 6.61
CA ILE A 223 3.61 -15.96 6.70
C ILE A 223 5.09 -16.10 7.09
N LYS A 224 5.96 -15.48 6.31
CA LYS A 224 7.35 -15.23 6.68
C LYS A 224 7.49 -13.74 6.95
N PRO A 225 7.53 -13.29 8.21
CA PRO A 225 7.66 -11.88 8.54
C PRO A 225 8.94 -11.29 7.94
N LEU A 226 8.80 -10.14 7.32
CA LEU A 226 9.89 -9.38 6.72
C LEU A 226 10.31 -8.22 7.62
N ASN A 227 11.58 -7.87 7.58
CA ASN A 227 12.02 -6.62 8.17
C ASN A 227 11.45 -5.42 7.39
N PRO A 228 11.46 -4.20 7.96
CA PRO A 228 10.89 -3.03 7.30
C PRO A 228 11.46 -2.72 5.91
N LYS A 229 12.77 -2.89 5.70
CA LYS A 229 13.42 -2.63 4.42
C LYS A 229 12.87 -3.54 3.33
N ASP A 230 12.81 -4.84 3.59
CA ASP A 230 12.34 -5.84 2.64
C ASP A 230 10.82 -5.70 2.38
N ALA A 231 10.04 -5.39 3.42
CA ALA A 231 8.61 -5.13 3.28
C ALA A 231 8.32 -3.90 2.40
N LYS A 232 9.11 -2.81 2.55
CA LYS A 232 9.03 -1.62 1.70
C LYS A 232 9.27 -1.96 0.23
N VAL A 233 10.33 -2.69 -0.03
CA VAL A 233 10.70 -3.04 -1.41
C VAL A 233 9.68 -3.97 -2.02
N LEU A 234 9.18 -4.95 -1.27
CA LEU A 234 8.11 -5.84 -1.72
C LEU A 234 6.84 -5.05 -2.10
N PHE A 235 6.45 -4.06 -1.29
CA PHE A 235 5.31 -3.20 -1.56
C PHE A 235 5.49 -2.39 -2.84
N LEU A 236 6.68 -1.77 -3.03
CA LEU A 236 6.98 -0.99 -4.23
C LEU A 236 7.02 -1.89 -5.48
N LYS A 237 7.65 -3.06 -5.39
CA LYS A 237 7.67 -4.04 -6.48
C LYS A 237 6.23 -4.38 -6.91
N ARG A 238 5.37 -4.75 -5.95
CA ARG A 238 3.97 -5.06 -6.23
C ARG A 238 3.20 -3.90 -6.82
N PHE A 239 3.42 -2.69 -6.31
CA PHE A 239 2.81 -1.48 -6.88
C PHE A 239 3.17 -1.27 -8.35
N PHE A 240 4.46 -1.36 -8.71
CA PHE A 240 4.89 -1.17 -10.09
C PHE A 240 4.42 -2.31 -11.02
N GLU A 241 4.35 -3.53 -10.55
CA GLU A 241 3.74 -4.65 -11.28
C GLU A 241 2.28 -4.33 -11.65
N LEU A 242 1.49 -3.89 -10.67
CA LEU A 242 0.06 -3.58 -10.86
C LEU A 242 -0.19 -2.35 -11.71
N MET A 243 0.69 -1.37 -11.67
CA MET A 243 0.60 -0.18 -12.53
C MET A 243 0.97 -0.47 -14.00
N LYS A 244 1.31 -1.70 -14.36
CA LYS A 244 1.67 -2.14 -15.74
C LYS A 244 2.75 -1.26 -16.38
N PHE A 245 3.74 -0.86 -15.62
CA PHE A 245 4.91 -0.21 -16.20
C PHE A 245 5.74 -1.29 -16.92
N GLU A 246 5.43 -1.53 -18.20
CA GLU A 246 6.04 -2.58 -19.03
C GLU A 246 7.55 -2.40 -19.30
N ASN A 247 8.12 -1.25 -18.95
CA ASN A 247 9.55 -0.99 -19.11
C ASN A 247 10.18 -0.54 -17.79
N HIS A 248 10.64 -1.50 -17.03
CA HIS A 248 11.42 -1.31 -15.82
C HIS A 248 12.64 -0.39 -16.04
N GLU A 249 13.28 -0.50 -17.20
CA GLU A 249 14.46 0.28 -17.58
C GLU A 249 14.17 1.76 -17.86
N SER A 250 12.98 2.12 -18.35
CA SER A 250 12.62 3.51 -18.67
C SER A 250 12.50 4.40 -17.43
N TYR A 251 12.23 3.80 -16.26
CA TYR A 251 12.07 4.53 -15.00
C TYR A 251 13.37 4.69 -14.23
N LEU A 252 14.40 3.96 -14.64
CA LEU A 252 15.73 4.00 -14.06
C LEU A 252 16.61 5.11 -14.65
N LEU A 253 16.16 5.75 -15.73
CA LEU A 253 16.92 6.76 -16.47
C LEU A 253 16.38 8.20 -16.30
N LEU A 254 15.34 8.42 -15.49
CA LEU A 254 14.81 9.74 -15.14
C LEU A 254 15.01 10.05 -13.67
#